data_cc8209e62bab4bb0e57e5b5372d56328
#
_entry.id   cc8209e62bab4bb0e57e5b5372d56328
#
_cell.length_a   1.000
_cell.length_b   1.000
_cell.length_c   1.000
_cell.angle_alpha   90.00
_cell.angle_beta   90.00
_cell.angle_gamma   90.00
#
_symmetry.space_group_name_H-M   'P 1'
#
loop_
_entity.id
_entity.type
_entity.pdbx_description
1 polymer ?
#
loop_
_entity_poly.entity_id
_entity_poly.type
_entity_poly.pdbx_seq_one_letter_code
_entity_poly.pdbx_strand_id
1 'polypeptide(L)'
;MIVKNDYKRIDVDIPLFFAVDDNYAPFLAVALRSIIDNCNKGYHYSVYVLHDGLKDKTVKVFKKYEDENFSFRFVNVKLKRLMYNSKLHTRDYYSKSTYYRLFIQNLFPKIDKALYLDSDIIVNGDISELYFTDIENYLVGAAVEDVMQNVDVFGTYVEKALGINRNKFFNAGVLVLNLKKFREEKVESRFLKLISEFKFSVTQDEDYLNVICKDKIKYVEKEWNLSPAVYSDKKINLIHYKMDLKPWHYDGVRYGDYFWKYAVNTEVYNDLINMKNNYGEADKQKDKDTYVNLVALAEKETVKEDSYFNSLLKKTEVESADFDGDSLLTCRI
;
A
#
# COMPACT_ATOMS: atom_id res chain seq x y z
N MET A 1 33.70 30.19 -22.42
CA MET A 1 32.25 30.55 -22.50
C MET A 1 31.47 29.37 -21.93
N ILE A 2 31.14 29.42 -20.65
CA ILE A 2 30.38 28.35 -19.96
C ILE A 2 28.91 28.67 -20.23
N VAL A 3 28.28 27.85 -21.07
CA VAL A 3 26.83 27.91 -21.28
C VAL A 3 26.19 27.44 -19.96
N LYS A 4 25.69 28.37 -19.15
CA LYS A 4 24.74 28.06 -18.09
C LYS A 4 23.48 27.57 -18.77
N ASN A 5 23.23 26.25 -18.69
CA ASN A 5 21.93 25.68 -18.99
C ASN A 5 20.98 26.12 -17.86
N ASP A 6 20.26 27.22 -18.10
CA ASP A 6 19.07 27.57 -17.31
C ASP A 6 17.97 26.56 -17.64
N TYR A 7 18.04 25.40 -17.02
CA TYR A 7 16.86 24.52 -16.93
C TYR A 7 15.82 25.28 -16.12
N LYS A 8 14.80 25.78 -16.81
CA LYS A 8 13.60 26.33 -16.19
C LYS A 8 13.06 25.22 -15.29
N ARG A 9 13.20 25.37 -13.96
CA ARG A 9 12.63 24.47 -12.97
C ARG A 9 11.15 24.38 -13.29
N ILE A 10 10.66 23.21 -13.67
CA ILE A 10 9.22 22.96 -13.71
C ILE A 10 8.84 22.86 -12.24
N ASP A 11 8.08 23.82 -11.72
CA ASP A 11 7.62 23.90 -10.33
C ASP A 11 6.58 22.84 -10.01
N VAL A 12 6.91 21.57 -10.30
CA VAL A 12 6.07 20.42 -9.93
C VAL A 12 6.63 19.79 -8.66
N ASP A 13 5.84 19.84 -7.62
CA ASP A 13 6.11 19.10 -6.38
C ASP A 13 5.37 17.77 -6.41
N ILE A 14 6.11 16.69 -6.17
CA ILE A 14 5.59 15.32 -6.14
C ILE A 14 5.51 14.84 -4.69
N PRO A 15 4.32 14.79 -4.10
CA PRO A 15 4.14 14.30 -2.73
C PRO A 15 4.31 12.78 -2.65
N LEU A 16 5.27 12.33 -1.85
CA LEU A 16 5.54 10.92 -1.56
C LEU A 16 5.17 10.64 -0.09
N PHE A 17 4.22 9.74 0.14
CA PHE A 17 3.80 9.35 1.47
C PHE A 17 4.31 7.95 1.83
N PHE A 18 4.87 7.83 3.03
CA PHE A 18 5.28 6.57 3.65
C PHE A 18 4.65 6.48 5.04
N ALA A 19 4.33 5.26 5.47
CA ALA A 19 3.90 4.99 6.84
C ALA A 19 4.90 4.04 7.49
N VAL A 20 5.56 4.45 8.57
CA VAL A 20 6.69 3.68 9.12
C VAL A 20 6.78 3.81 10.64
N ASP A 21 7.27 2.76 11.27
CA ASP A 21 7.78 2.76 12.64
C ASP A 21 9.31 2.57 12.66
N ASP A 22 9.93 2.58 13.85
CA ASP A 22 11.38 2.42 13.97
C ASP A 22 11.90 1.07 13.46
N ASN A 23 11.07 0.01 13.42
CA ASN A 23 11.48 -1.31 12.95
C ASN A 23 11.59 -1.33 11.41
N TYR A 24 10.69 -0.61 10.72
CA TYR A 24 10.67 -0.52 9.26
C TYR A 24 11.49 0.66 8.73
N ALA A 25 11.94 1.58 9.58
CA ALA A 25 12.74 2.73 9.19
C ALA A 25 14.04 2.37 8.42
N PRO A 26 14.79 1.29 8.73
CA PRO A 26 15.95 0.91 7.93
C PRO A 26 15.62 0.59 6.47
N PHE A 27 14.48 -0.04 6.21
CA PHE A 27 14.05 -0.37 4.84
C PHE A 27 13.64 0.88 4.08
N LEU A 28 12.93 1.82 4.76
CA LEU A 28 12.62 3.13 4.18
C LEU A 28 13.88 3.89 3.78
N ALA A 29 14.97 3.82 4.57
CA ALA A 29 16.22 4.47 4.21
C ALA A 29 16.79 3.93 2.88
N VAL A 30 16.69 2.61 2.64
CA VAL A 30 17.12 1.99 1.39
C VAL A 30 16.18 2.35 0.23
N ALA A 31 14.86 2.35 0.48
CA ALA A 31 13.86 2.76 -0.50
C ALA A 31 14.10 4.21 -0.96
N LEU A 32 14.30 5.14 -0.01
CA LEU A 32 14.62 6.54 -0.32
C LEU A 32 15.91 6.68 -1.10
N ARG A 33 16.98 5.92 -0.74
CA ARG A 33 18.23 5.92 -1.51
C ARG A 33 17.95 5.54 -2.96
N SER A 34 17.16 4.49 -3.19
CA SER A 34 16.82 4.05 -4.54
C SER A 34 16.00 5.10 -5.32
N ILE A 35 15.07 5.79 -4.66
CA ILE A 35 14.29 6.88 -5.28
C ILE A 35 15.21 8.04 -5.67
N ILE A 36 16.07 8.49 -4.76
CA ILE A 36 17.00 9.59 -4.97
C ILE A 36 17.94 9.32 -6.13
N ASP A 37 18.41 8.08 -6.27
CA ASP A 37 19.35 7.70 -7.34
C ASP A 37 18.70 7.62 -8.72
N ASN A 38 17.39 7.36 -8.81
CA ASN A 38 16.70 7.09 -10.07
C ASN A 38 15.66 8.14 -10.47
N CYS A 39 15.32 9.10 -9.61
CA CYS A 39 14.30 10.10 -9.89
C CYS A 39 14.77 11.16 -10.89
N ASN A 40 13.82 11.77 -11.57
CA ASN A 40 14.04 12.94 -12.40
C ASN A 40 14.37 14.17 -11.54
N LYS A 41 15.56 14.72 -11.69
CA LYS A 41 16.03 15.89 -10.94
C LYS A 41 15.40 17.23 -11.40
N GLY A 42 14.54 17.22 -12.39
CA GLY A 42 13.74 18.38 -12.80
C GLY A 42 12.55 18.68 -11.88
N TYR A 43 12.23 17.78 -10.94
CA TYR A 43 11.10 17.90 -10.02
C TYR A 43 11.59 18.05 -8.57
N HIS A 44 10.69 18.60 -7.73
CA HIS A 44 10.83 18.55 -6.28
C HIS A 44 9.97 17.39 -5.72
N TYR A 45 10.47 16.73 -4.69
CA TYR A 45 9.80 15.60 -4.02
C TYR A 45 9.59 15.93 -2.54
N SER A 46 8.33 16.13 -2.16
CA SER A 46 7.95 16.33 -0.76
C SER A 46 7.67 14.97 -0.11
N VAL A 47 8.59 14.51 0.74
CA VAL A 47 8.48 13.23 1.45
C VAL A 47 7.75 13.42 2.77
N TYR A 48 6.61 12.77 2.93
CA TYR A 48 5.80 12.76 4.14
C TYR A 48 5.94 11.41 4.83
N VAL A 49 6.53 11.39 6.02
CA VAL A 49 6.70 10.19 6.84
C VAL A 49 5.63 10.19 7.94
N LEU A 50 4.60 9.36 7.77
CA LEU A 50 3.53 9.18 8.73
C LEU A 50 3.98 8.20 9.82
N HIS A 51 3.89 8.60 11.09
CA HIS A 51 4.34 7.77 12.21
C HIS A 51 3.53 8.03 13.49
N ASP A 52 3.62 7.17 14.48
CA ASP A 52 3.02 7.37 15.80
C ASP A 52 4.04 7.53 16.95
N GLY A 53 5.32 7.71 16.58
CA GLY A 53 6.41 7.94 17.51
C GLY A 53 7.74 7.39 16.98
N LEU A 54 8.41 8.11 16.05
CA LEU A 54 9.78 7.79 15.65
C LEU A 54 10.78 8.33 16.65
N LYS A 55 11.88 7.62 16.83
CA LYS A 55 13.03 8.07 17.64
C LYS A 55 13.77 9.19 16.91
N ASP A 56 14.35 10.11 17.69
CA ASP A 56 15.12 11.25 17.14
C ASP A 56 16.29 10.79 16.25
N LYS A 57 16.93 9.65 16.57
CA LYS A 57 17.99 9.07 15.75
C LYS A 57 17.49 8.69 14.35
N THR A 58 16.30 8.13 14.26
CA THR A 58 15.65 7.74 13.00
C THR A 58 15.33 8.96 12.15
N VAL A 59 14.74 9.99 12.76
CA VAL A 59 14.47 11.27 12.10
C VAL A 59 15.74 11.91 11.55
N LYS A 60 16.86 11.88 12.31
CA LYS A 60 18.15 12.41 11.88
C LYS A 60 18.72 11.68 10.66
N VAL A 61 18.51 10.37 10.55
CA VAL A 61 18.94 9.60 9.37
C VAL A 61 18.22 10.12 8.12
N PHE A 62 16.90 10.25 8.17
CA PHE A 62 16.12 10.69 7.01
C PHE A 62 16.41 12.15 6.63
N LYS A 63 16.65 13.04 7.59
CA LYS A 63 17.00 14.44 7.31
C LYS A 63 18.30 14.61 6.52
N LYS A 64 19.18 13.62 6.48
CA LYS A 64 20.38 13.67 5.67
C LYS A 64 20.11 13.48 4.17
N TYR A 65 18.93 13.00 3.81
CA TYR A 65 18.48 12.93 2.43
C TYR A 65 17.85 14.23 1.91
N GLU A 66 17.72 15.28 2.77
CA GLU A 66 17.24 16.58 2.35
C GLU A 66 18.28 17.26 1.44
N ASP A 67 17.82 17.74 0.28
CA ASP A 67 18.60 18.50 -0.67
C ASP A 67 17.69 19.47 -1.47
N GLU A 68 18.17 19.99 -2.58
CA GLU A 68 17.39 20.90 -3.44
C GLU A 68 16.16 20.23 -4.10
N ASN A 69 16.17 18.92 -4.25
CA ASN A 69 15.09 18.14 -4.84
C ASN A 69 14.20 17.43 -3.80
N PHE A 70 14.67 17.25 -2.57
CA PHE A 70 13.97 16.48 -1.54
C PHE A 70 13.78 17.29 -0.25
N SER A 71 12.53 17.35 0.22
CA SER A 71 12.19 17.86 1.56
C SER A 71 11.44 16.79 2.37
N PHE A 72 11.65 16.76 3.68
CA PHE A 72 11.06 15.75 4.57
C PHE A 72 10.15 16.39 5.63
N ARG A 73 8.96 15.79 5.80
CA ARG A 73 8.00 16.15 6.83
C ARG A 73 7.60 14.92 7.63
N PHE A 74 7.91 14.94 8.92
CA PHE A 74 7.55 13.87 9.85
C PHE A 74 6.21 14.22 10.48
N VAL A 75 5.21 13.41 10.25
CA VAL A 75 3.81 13.69 10.63
C VAL A 75 3.35 12.66 11.66
N ASN A 76 3.24 13.11 12.91
CA ASN A 76 2.78 12.26 13.98
C ASN A 76 1.26 12.11 13.93
N VAL A 77 0.81 10.89 13.60
CA VAL A 77 -0.61 10.52 13.48
C VAL A 77 -1.14 9.79 14.72
N LYS A 78 -0.42 9.83 15.84
CA LYS A 78 -0.78 9.12 17.08
C LYS A 78 -2.19 9.45 17.57
N LEU A 79 -2.61 10.70 17.53
CA LEU A 79 -3.96 11.11 17.93
C LEU A 79 -5.02 10.47 17.01
N LYS A 80 -4.80 10.51 15.70
CA LYS A 80 -5.72 9.87 14.71
C LYS A 80 -5.79 8.37 14.96
N ARG A 81 -4.66 7.72 15.18
CA ARG A 81 -4.60 6.29 15.53
C ARG A 81 -5.38 6.00 16.82
N LEU A 82 -5.20 6.81 17.86
CA LEU A 82 -5.88 6.59 19.16
C LEU A 82 -7.39 6.74 19.06
N MET A 83 -7.90 7.68 18.26
CA MET A 83 -9.34 7.87 18.04
C MET A 83 -10.01 6.61 17.49
N TYR A 84 -9.31 5.83 16.68
CA TYR A 84 -9.86 4.63 16.04
C TYR A 84 -9.20 3.32 16.50
N ASN A 85 -8.38 3.36 17.57
CA ASN A 85 -7.54 2.23 18.00
C ASN A 85 -8.32 0.92 18.23
N SER A 86 -9.53 1.00 18.77
CA SER A 86 -10.38 -0.17 19.02
C SER A 86 -10.95 -0.79 17.73
N LYS A 87 -11.01 -0.03 16.65
CA LYS A 87 -11.51 -0.48 15.34
C LYS A 87 -10.38 -0.99 14.44
N LEU A 88 -9.18 -0.36 14.53
CA LEU A 88 -8.02 -0.75 13.73
C LEU A 88 -7.44 -2.05 14.29
N HIS A 89 -7.70 -3.17 13.65
CA HIS A 89 -7.19 -4.48 14.00
C HIS A 89 -5.99 -4.85 13.13
N THR A 90 -5.06 -5.58 13.70
CA THR A 90 -3.87 -6.10 13.02
C THR A 90 -3.67 -7.56 13.38
N ARG A 91 -2.93 -8.29 12.56
CA ARG A 91 -2.45 -9.65 12.82
C ARG A 91 -0.96 -9.75 12.52
N ASP A 92 -0.32 -10.76 13.07
CA ASP A 92 1.08 -11.11 12.85
C ASP A 92 2.04 -9.91 13.02
N TYR A 93 2.90 -9.67 12.03
CA TYR A 93 3.86 -8.57 12.01
C TYR A 93 3.29 -7.24 11.47
N TYR A 94 2.03 -7.20 11.04
CA TYR A 94 1.43 -5.96 10.57
C TYR A 94 1.27 -4.95 11.70
N SER A 95 1.71 -3.73 11.45
CA SER A 95 1.47 -2.62 12.37
C SER A 95 0.23 -1.82 11.96
N LYS A 96 -0.33 -1.05 12.90
CA LYS A 96 -1.47 -0.16 12.59
C LYS A 96 -1.11 0.95 11.59
N SER A 97 0.18 1.12 11.28
CA SER A 97 0.64 2.10 10.29
C SER A 97 0.11 1.82 8.88
N THR A 98 -0.24 0.56 8.56
CA THR A 98 -0.84 0.21 7.26
C THR A 98 -2.13 0.99 6.98
N TYR A 99 -2.90 1.31 8.01
CA TYR A 99 -4.14 2.09 7.87
C TYR A 99 -3.92 3.59 7.65
N TYR A 100 -2.71 4.13 7.86
CA TYR A 100 -2.48 5.57 7.76
C TYR A 100 -2.72 6.11 6.35
N ARG A 101 -2.53 5.27 5.33
CA ARG A 101 -2.84 5.63 3.92
C ARG A 101 -4.28 6.06 3.70
N LEU A 102 -5.23 5.55 4.49
CA LEU A 102 -6.65 5.89 4.41
C LEU A 102 -7.01 7.26 5.00
N PHE A 103 -6.10 7.86 5.78
CA PHE A 103 -6.32 9.15 6.45
C PHE A 103 -5.63 10.33 5.75
N ILE A 104 -4.78 10.08 4.75
CA ILE A 104 -3.97 11.12 4.06
C ILE A 104 -4.86 12.24 3.53
N GLN A 105 -6.00 11.92 2.92
CA GLN A 105 -6.90 12.87 2.28
C GLN A 105 -7.37 14.02 3.21
N ASN A 106 -7.60 13.70 4.47
CA ASN A 106 -8.08 14.67 5.46
C ASN A 106 -6.95 15.28 6.31
N LEU A 107 -5.81 14.60 6.44
CA LEU A 107 -4.61 15.14 7.06
C LEU A 107 -3.97 16.21 6.17
N PHE A 108 -4.12 16.10 4.84
CA PHE A 108 -3.50 17.00 3.85
C PHE A 108 -4.52 17.51 2.84
N PRO A 109 -5.47 18.36 3.27
CA PRO A 109 -6.60 18.79 2.44
C PRO A 109 -6.20 19.62 1.21
N LYS A 110 -4.96 20.13 1.15
CA LYS A 110 -4.43 20.93 0.04
C LYS A 110 -3.69 20.10 -1.00
N ILE A 111 -3.48 18.80 -0.76
CA ILE A 111 -2.82 17.89 -1.70
C ILE A 111 -3.92 17.14 -2.45
N ASP A 112 -3.96 17.28 -3.77
CA ASP A 112 -4.99 16.67 -4.61
C ASP A 112 -4.56 15.32 -5.20
N LYS A 113 -3.25 15.12 -5.40
CA LYS A 113 -2.66 13.90 -5.93
C LYS A 113 -1.36 13.58 -5.21
N ALA A 114 -1.11 12.32 -4.91
CA ALA A 114 0.11 11.87 -4.24
C ALA A 114 0.47 10.43 -4.62
N LEU A 115 1.70 10.02 -4.34
CA LEU A 115 2.08 8.62 -4.25
C LEU A 115 2.06 8.18 -2.79
N TYR A 116 1.50 7.00 -2.52
CA TYR A 116 1.73 6.25 -1.29
C TYR A 116 2.61 5.05 -1.61
N LEU A 117 3.65 4.84 -0.82
CA LEU A 117 4.63 3.80 -1.00
C LEU A 117 4.90 3.09 0.32
N ASP A 118 4.89 1.77 0.32
CA ASP A 118 5.39 0.99 1.45
C ASP A 118 6.93 1.13 1.54
N SER A 119 7.50 0.83 2.70
CA SER A 119 8.93 1.06 2.96
C SER A 119 9.85 -0.10 2.54
N ASP A 120 9.28 -1.27 2.24
CA ASP A 120 10.00 -2.47 1.83
C ASP A 120 10.06 -2.61 0.29
N ILE A 121 10.38 -1.51 -0.36
CA ILE A 121 10.46 -1.39 -1.82
C ILE A 121 11.85 -0.96 -2.30
N ILE A 122 12.13 -1.20 -3.57
CA ILE A 122 13.23 -0.58 -4.31
C ILE A 122 12.67 0.03 -5.59
N VAL A 123 12.91 1.33 -5.77
CA VAL A 123 12.52 2.06 -6.98
C VAL A 123 13.72 2.10 -7.93
N ASN A 124 13.59 1.44 -9.06
CA ASN A 124 14.65 1.29 -10.06
C ASN A 124 14.35 2.08 -11.35
N GLY A 125 13.12 2.59 -11.48
CA GLY A 125 12.68 3.52 -12.51
C GLY A 125 12.55 4.96 -11.98
N ASP A 126 12.15 5.88 -12.85
CA ASP A 126 11.82 7.25 -12.43
C ASP A 126 10.42 7.29 -11.81
N ILE A 127 10.34 7.54 -10.51
CA ILE A 127 9.07 7.55 -9.77
C ILE A 127 8.09 8.61 -10.25
N SER A 128 8.58 9.65 -10.93
CA SER A 128 7.71 10.67 -11.52
C SER A 128 6.84 10.10 -12.65
N GLU A 129 7.31 9.10 -13.39
CA GLU A 129 6.51 8.42 -14.42
C GLU A 129 5.25 7.79 -13.81
N LEU A 130 5.39 7.16 -12.65
CA LEU A 130 4.23 6.62 -11.91
C LEU A 130 3.30 7.74 -11.43
N TYR A 131 3.85 8.83 -10.89
CA TYR A 131 3.06 9.96 -10.41
C TYR A 131 2.22 10.58 -11.53
N PHE A 132 2.73 10.66 -12.76
CA PHE A 132 2.01 11.23 -13.90
C PHE A 132 0.99 10.29 -14.55
N THR A 133 0.81 9.07 -14.04
CA THR A 133 -0.32 8.22 -14.44
C THR A 133 -1.62 9.00 -14.34
N ASP A 134 -2.39 9.03 -15.44
CA ASP A 134 -3.70 9.69 -15.46
C ASP A 134 -4.71 8.90 -14.61
N ILE A 135 -5.13 9.51 -13.52
CA ILE A 135 -6.15 8.99 -12.59
C ILE A 135 -7.31 9.99 -12.39
N GLU A 136 -7.52 10.92 -13.33
CA GLU A 136 -8.54 11.96 -13.17
C GLU A 136 -9.93 11.35 -12.88
N ASN A 137 -10.27 10.24 -13.53
CA ASN A 137 -11.55 9.56 -13.38
C ASN A 137 -11.52 8.37 -12.39
N TYR A 138 -10.41 8.17 -11.70
CA TYR A 138 -10.20 7.04 -10.79
C TYR A 138 -9.92 7.51 -9.37
N LEU A 139 -10.16 6.65 -8.40
CA LEU A 139 -9.75 6.88 -7.01
C LEU A 139 -8.26 6.58 -6.83
N VAL A 140 -7.79 5.47 -7.41
CA VAL A 140 -6.41 5.02 -7.28
C VAL A 140 -5.85 4.55 -8.62
N GLY A 141 -4.52 4.70 -8.78
CA GLY A 141 -3.71 3.92 -9.71
C GLY A 141 -2.93 2.87 -8.94
N ALA A 142 -3.02 1.60 -9.32
CA ALA A 142 -2.36 0.49 -8.64
C ALA A 142 -2.13 -0.72 -9.55
N ALA A 143 -1.16 -1.57 -9.21
CA ALA A 143 -0.96 -2.86 -9.87
C ALA A 143 -1.83 -3.95 -9.23
N VAL A 144 -2.22 -4.96 -10.03
CA VAL A 144 -2.94 -6.14 -9.52
C VAL A 144 -2.07 -6.89 -8.52
N GLU A 145 -2.69 -7.40 -7.44
CA GLU A 145 -1.99 -8.22 -6.44
C GLU A 145 -1.78 -9.64 -6.96
N ASP A 146 -0.53 -10.01 -7.17
CA ASP A 146 -0.16 -11.28 -7.79
C ASP A 146 -0.51 -12.52 -6.94
N VAL A 147 -0.46 -12.41 -5.61
CA VAL A 147 -0.83 -13.52 -4.70
C VAL A 147 -2.33 -13.80 -4.79
N MET A 148 -3.18 -12.76 -4.76
CA MET A 148 -4.63 -12.92 -4.90
C MET A 148 -5.01 -13.43 -6.29
N GLN A 149 -4.26 -13.03 -7.30
CA GLN A 149 -4.51 -13.46 -8.69
C GLN A 149 -4.16 -14.94 -8.91
N ASN A 150 -3.03 -15.42 -8.36
CA ASN A 150 -2.41 -16.69 -8.77
C ASN A 150 -2.51 -17.80 -7.73
N VAL A 151 -2.85 -17.53 -6.47
CA VAL A 151 -2.99 -18.52 -5.40
C VAL A 151 -4.47 -18.73 -5.11
N ASP A 152 -4.96 -19.92 -5.43
CA ASP A 152 -6.39 -20.27 -5.46
C ASP A 152 -7.15 -19.96 -4.17
N VAL A 153 -6.58 -20.26 -3.00
CA VAL A 153 -7.23 -20.00 -1.71
C VAL A 153 -7.49 -18.49 -1.51
N PHE A 154 -6.52 -17.65 -1.87
CA PHE A 154 -6.66 -16.21 -1.74
C PHE A 154 -7.55 -15.60 -2.84
N GLY A 155 -7.44 -16.10 -4.08
CA GLY A 155 -8.35 -15.71 -5.15
C GLY A 155 -9.81 -16.05 -4.82
N THR A 156 -10.06 -17.22 -4.27
CA THR A 156 -11.41 -17.63 -3.83
C THR A 156 -11.92 -16.77 -2.68
N TYR A 157 -11.03 -16.38 -1.74
CA TYR A 157 -11.38 -15.47 -0.67
C TYR A 157 -11.87 -14.12 -1.21
N VAL A 158 -11.11 -13.47 -2.08
CA VAL A 158 -11.51 -12.13 -2.57
C VAL A 158 -12.79 -12.19 -3.40
N GLU A 159 -13.02 -13.29 -4.13
CA GLU A 159 -14.23 -13.46 -4.94
C GLU A 159 -15.47 -13.76 -4.09
N LYS A 160 -15.38 -14.65 -3.10
CA LYS A 160 -16.53 -15.10 -2.31
C LYS A 160 -16.78 -14.28 -1.06
N ALA A 161 -15.76 -13.75 -0.41
CA ALA A 161 -15.93 -12.98 0.81
C ALA A 161 -16.07 -11.47 0.55
N LEU A 162 -15.37 -10.94 -0.48
CA LEU A 162 -15.37 -9.51 -0.79
C LEU A 162 -16.16 -9.16 -2.07
N GLY A 163 -16.48 -10.13 -2.91
CA GLY A 163 -17.18 -9.92 -4.18
C GLY A 163 -16.32 -9.18 -5.22
N ILE A 164 -15.02 -9.40 -5.21
CA ILE A 164 -14.06 -8.76 -6.11
C ILE A 164 -13.43 -9.84 -6.99
N ASN A 165 -13.42 -9.63 -8.30
CA ASN A 165 -12.70 -10.51 -9.21
C ASN A 165 -11.21 -10.52 -8.88
N ARG A 166 -10.58 -11.69 -8.73
CA ARG A 166 -9.16 -11.85 -8.37
C ARG A 166 -8.20 -11.11 -9.31
N ASN A 167 -8.56 -10.97 -10.58
CA ASN A 167 -7.77 -10.22 -11.57
C ASN A 167 -7.94 -8.70 -11.46
N LYS A 168 -8.78 -8.24 -10.54
CA LYS A 168 -9.05 -6.82 -10.27
C LYS A 168 -8.73 -6.42 -8.82
N PHE A 169 -8.23 -7.34 -8.02
CA PHE A 169 -7.76 -7.02 -6.67
C PHE A 169 -6.35 -6.41 -6.78
N PHE A 170 -6.15 -5.20 -6.24
CA PHE A 170 -4.89 -4.48 -6.33
C PHE A 170 -4.10 -4.52 -5.04
N ASN A 171 -2.76 -4.46 -5.15
CA ASN A 171 -1.87 -4.31 -4.00
C ASN A 171 -1.86 -2.87 -3.50
N ALA A 172 -2.01 -2.69 -2.18
CA ALA A 172 -2.09 -1.38 -1.56
C ALA A 172 -0.75 -0.74 -1.18
N GLY A 173 0.38 -1.41 -1.41
CA GLY A 173 1.72 -0.91 -1.04
C GLY A 173 2.31 0.11 -2.00
N VAL A 174 1.79 0.21 -3.23
CA VAL A 174 2.22 1.20 -4.23
C VAL A 174 0.98 1.79 -4.89
N LEU A 175 0.66 3.05 -4.56
CA LEU A 175 -0.58 3.70 -4.98
C LEU A 175 -0.32 5.09 -5.56
N VAL A 176 -0.97 5.38 -6.67
CA VAL A 176 -1.22 6.76 -7.11
C VAL A 176 -2.58 7.17 -6.56
N LEU A 177 -2.61 8.11 -5.62
CA LEU A 177 -3.83 8.50 -4.90
C LEU A 177 -4.45 9.76 -5.50
N ASN A 178 -5.72 9.72 -5.87
CA ASN A 178 -6.54 10.88 -6.17
C ASN A 178 -7.19 11.39 -4.87
N LEU A 179 -6.44 12.15 -4.09
CA LEU A 179 -6.89 12.64 -2.80
C LEU A 179 -8.06 13.61 -2.90
N LYS A 180 -8.17 14.35 -4.02
CA LYS A 180 -9.34 15.17 -4.32
C LYS A 180 -10.61 14.33 -4.40
N LYS A 181 -10.60 13.29 -5.25
CA LYS A 181 -11.74 12.35 -5.34
C LYS A 181 -11.97 11.55 -4.06
N PHE A 182 -10.93 11.22 -3.31
CA PHE A 182 -11.09 10.60 -2.00
C PHE A 182 -11.93 11.46 -1.06
N ARG A 183 -11.71 12.78 -1.05
CA ARG A 183 -12.52 13.73 -0.25
C ARG A 183 -13.93 13.86 -0.80
N GLU A 184 -14.10 14.03 -2.11
CA GLU A 184 -15.39 14.13 -2.78
C GLU A 184 -16.28 12.92 -2.51
N GLU A 185 -15.70 11.72 -2.58
CA GLU A 185 -16.41 10.45 -2.35
C GLU A 185 -16.38 9.98 -0.88
N LYS A 186 -15.86 10.82 0.03
CA LYS A 186 -15.83 10.55 1.48
C LYS A 186 -15.20 9.19 1.83
N VAL A 187 -14.08 8.84 1.18
CA VAL A 187 -13.43 7.52 1.31
C VAL A 187 -13.11 7.19 2.78
N GLU A 188 -12.58 8.14 3.57
CA GLU A 188 -12.33 7.91 5.01
C GLU A 188 -13.62 7.57 5.77
N SER A 189 -14.72 8.27 5.49
CA SER A 189 -15.99 8.01 6.17
C SER A 189 -16.57 6.63 5.78
N ARG A 190 -16.44 6.25 4.50
CA ARG A 190 -16.82 4.92 4.01
C ARG A 190 -15.99 3.83 4.67
N PHE A 191 -14.66 4.04 4.77
CA PHE A 191 -13.77 3.14 5.49
C PHE A 191 -14.17 2.98 6.96
N LEU A 192 -14.40 4.09 7.69
CA LEU A 192 -14.80 4.07 9.10
C LEU A 192 -16.14 3.38 9.34
N LYS A 193 -17.08 3.50 8.40
CA LYS A 193 -18.32 2.74 8.42
C LYS A 193 -18.04 1.26 8.19
N LEU A 194 -17.31 0.93 7.12
CA LEU A 194 -17.05 -0.46 6.72
C LEU A 194 -16.31 -1.24 7.82
N ILE A 195 -15.26 -0.66 8.43
CA ILE A 195 -14.51 -1.31 9.51
C ILE A 195 -15.33 -1.47 10.81
N SER A 196 -16.41 -0.68 10.97
CA SER A 196 -17.30 -0.85 12.12
C SER A 196 -18.33 -1.96 11.91
N GLU A 197 -18.63 -2.32 10.67
CA GLU A 197 -19.61 -3.35 10.30
C GLU A 197 -18.93 -4.69 9.97
N PHE A 198 -17.76 -4.66 9.32
CA PHE A 198 -17.05 -5.84 8.85
C PHE A 198 -15.59 -5.82 9.29
N LYS A 199 -15.11 -6.96 9.79
CA LYS A 199 -13.71 -7.17 10.12
C LYS A 199 -13.03 -7.95 9.01
N PHE A 200 -12.34 -7.27 8.11
CA PHE A 200 -11.49 -7.93 7.12
C PHE A 200 -10.14 -8.27 7.74
N SER A 201 -9.80 -9.54 7.77
CA SER A 201 -8.66 -10.04 8.55
C SER A 201 -7.52 -10.60 7.69
N VAL A 202 -7.75 -10.85 6.40
CA VAL A 202 -6.76 -11.50 5.51
C VAL A 202 -5.70 -10.49 5.07
N THR A 203 -6.07 -9.41 4.37
CA THR A 203 -5.13 -8.36 3.97
C THR A 203 -5.42 -6.99 4.61
N GLN A 204 -6.36 -6.94 5.55
CA GLN A 204 -6.65 -5.80 6.41
C GLN A 204 -6.98 -4.52 5.61
N ASP A 205 -6.14 -3.48 5.67
CA ASP A 205 -6.37 -2.21 4.98
C ASP A 205 -6.48 -2.35 3.46
N GLU A 206 -5.81 -3.32 2.86
CA GLU A 206 -5.89 -3.62 1.43
C GLU A 206 -7.28 -4.15 1.04
N ASP A 207 -7.90 -5.02 1.86
CA ASP A 207 -9.28 -5.48 1.66
C ASP A 207 -10.26 -4.29 1.65
N TYR A 208 -10.15 -3.39 2.65
CA TYR A 208 -11.01 -2.21 2.73
C TYR A 208 -10.85 -1.29 1.53
N LEU A 209 -9.59 -1.04 1.10
CA LEU A 209 -9.31 -0.20 -0.06
C LEU A 209 -9.88 -0.81 -1.33
N ASN A 210 -9.72 -2.11 -1.55
CA ASN A 210 -10.23 -2.79 -2.72
C ASN A 210 -11.76 -2.75 -2.79
N VAL A 211 -12.44 -2.95 -1.66
CA VAL A 211 -13.92 -2.83 -1.58
C VAL A 211 -14.36 -1.39 -1.86
N ILE A 212 -13.69 -0.39 -1.29
CA ILE A 212 -14.07 1.02 -1.43
C ILE A 212 -13.79 1.55 -2.84
N CYS A 213 -12.67 1.15 -3.42
CA CYS A 213 -12.22 1.63 -4.73
C CYS A 213 -12.73 0.79 -5.91
N LYS A 214 -13.52 -0.27 -5.65
CA LYS A 214 -14.04 -1.17 -6.69
C LYS A 214 -14.59 -0.37 -7.87
N ASP A 215 -14.22 -0.79 -9.08
CA ASP A 215 -14.58 -0.19 -10.38
C ASP A 215 -14.06 1.25 -10.63
N LYS A 216 -13.24 1.79 -9.71
CA LYS A 216 -12.62 3.13 -9.79
C LYS A 216 -11.09 3.08 -9.70
N ILE A 217 -10.50 2.05 -10.30
CA ILE A 217 -9.07 1.76 -10.27
C ILE A 217 -8.49 1.92 -11.66
N LYS A 218 -7.42 2.70 -11.78
CA LYS A 218 -6.53 2.70 -12.95
C LYS A 218 -5.45 1.65 -12.74
N TYR A 219 -5.51 0.54 -13.46
CA TYR A 219 -4.45 -0.46 -13.36
C TYR A 219 -3.20 0.04 -14.06
N VAL A 220 -2.07 -0.02 -13.33
CA VAL A 220 -0.73 0.23 -13.85
C VAL A 220 -0.01 -1.10 -14.14
N GLU A 221 1.08 -1.04 -14.89
CA GLU A 221 1.87 -2.24 -15.19
C GLU A 221 2.43 -2.85 -13.90
N LYS A 222 2.48 -4.21 -13.84
CA LYS A 222 2.98 -4.94 -12.67
C LYS A 222 4.43 -4.59 -12.31
N GLU A 223 5.21 -4.13 -13.27
CA GLU A 223 6.60 -3.69 -13.10
C GLU A 223 6.75 -2.44 -12.21
N TRP A 224 5.63 -1.77 -11.89
CA TRP A 224 5.54 -0.71 -10.86
C TRP A 224 5.21 -1.24 -9.45
N ASN A 225 5.06 -2.55 -9.28
CA ASN A 225 4.86 -3.19 -7.97
C ASN A 225 5.23 -4.68 -8.04
N LEU A 226 6.43 -4.97 -8.58
CA LEU A 226 6.84 -6.33 -8.88
C LEU A 226 7.25 -7.09 -7.62
N SER A 227 6.55 -8.17 -7.33
CA SER A 227 6.92 -9.11 -6.26
C SER A 227 8.09 -9.99 -6.67
N PRO A 228 9.02 -10.34 -5.76
CA PRO A 228 10.04 -11.35 -6.00
C PRO A 228 9.47 -12.74 -6.36
N ALA A 229 8.21 -13.02 -6.04
CA ALA A 229 7.54 -14.26 -6.45
C ALA A 229 7.36 -14.36 -7.97
N VAL A 230 7.28 -13.21 -8.66
CA VAL A 230 6.98 -13.13 -10.09
C VAL A 230 8.21 -12.78 -10.90
N TYR A 231 8.40 -13.46 -12.04
CA TYR A 231 9.42 -13.09 -13.03
C TYR A 231 8.86 -12.02 -13.99
N SER A 232 9.69 -11.07 -14.37
CA SER A 232 9.43 -10.18 -15.49
C SER A 232 10.66 -10.09 -16.39
N ASP A 233 10.44 -10.12 -17.70
CA ASP A 233 11.42 -9.87 -18.76
C ASP A 233 11.45 -8.41 -19.20
N LYS A 234 10.51 -7.60 -18.67
CA LYS A 234 10.45 -6.16 -18.92
C LYS A 234 11.37 -5.38 -17.98
N LYS A 235 11.57 -4.09 -18.28
CA LYS A 235 12.23 -3.14 -17.38
C LYS A 235 11.49 -3.10 -16.05
N ILE A 236 12.17 -3.45 -14.96
CA ILE A 236 11.63 -3.40 -13.61
C ILE A 236 11.72 -1.95 -13.11
N ASN A 237 10.58 -1.33 -12.82
CA ASN A 237 10.52 0.03 -12.33
C ASN A 237 10.50 0.08 -10.79
N LEU A 238 9.77 -0.84 -10.14
CA LEU A 238 9.71 -0.94 -8.68
C LEU A 238 9.57 -2.39 -8.25
N ILE A 239 10.41 -2.81 -7.29
CA ILE A 239 10.35 -4.11 -6.63
C ILE A 239 9.76 -3.91 -5.25
N HIS A 240 8.77 -4.73 -4.88
CA HIS A 240 8.16 -4.73 -3.57
C HIS A 240 8.37 -6.08 -2.89
N TYR A 241 9.18 -6.10 -1.84
CA TYR A 241 9.53 -7.31 -1.09
C TYR A 241 8.42 -7.67 -0.09
N LYS A 242 7.30 -8.15 -0.61
CA LYS A 242 6.12 -8.50 0.17
C LYS A 242 6.31 -9.79 0.99
N MET A 243 5.54 -9.94 2.05
CA MET A 243 5.50 -11.13 2.92
C MET A 243 6.89 -11.55 3.41
N ASP A 244 7.26 -12.82 3.24
CA ASP A 244 8.53 -13.43 3.64
C ASP A 244 9.66 -13.30 2.61
N LEU A 245 9.38 -12.77 1.42
CA LEU A 245 10.39 -12.60 0.35
C LEU A 245 11.30 -11.40 0.61
N LYS A 246 11.95 -11.38 1.77
CA LYS A 246 12.78 -10.28 2.27
C LYS A 246 14.28 -10.58 2.08
N PRO A 247 15.04 -9.82 1.28
CA PRO A 247 16.48 -10.06 1.07
C PRO A 247 17.33 -9.83 2.34
N TRP A 248 16.79 -9.13 3.33
CA TRP A 248 17.42 -8.94 4.65
C TRP A 248 17.07 -10.04 5.67
N HIS A 249 16.30 -11.05 5.26
CA HIS A 249 16.02 -12.26 6.04
C HIS A 249 16.55 -13.51 5.36
N TYR A 250 16.45 -13.58 4.02
CA TYR A 250 16.76 -14.78 3.25
C TYR A 250 17.83 -14.54 2.19
N ASP A 251 18.63 -15.58 1.94
CA ASP A 251 19.50 -15.64 0.78
C ASP A 251 18.72 -16.08 -0.47
N GLY A 252 19.20 -15.70 -1.64
CA GLY A 252 18.65 -16.15 -2.92
C GLY A 252 17.27 -15.59 -3.26
N VAL A 253 16.80 -14.58 -2.54
CA VAL A 253 15.55 -13.87 -2.90
C VAL A 253 15.71 -13.25 -4.27
N ARG A 254 14.81 -13.56 -5.19
CA ARG A 254 14.83 -12.98 -6.55
C ARG A 254 14.81 -11.45 -6.44
N TYR A 255 15.64 -10.79 -7.22
CA TYR A 255 15.86 -9.34 -7.17
C TYR A 255 16.44 -8.81 -5.84
N GLY A 256 16.92 -9.68 -4.94
CA GLY A 256 17.54 -9.26 -3.68
C GLY A 256 18.79 -8.40 -3.89
N ASP A 257 19.53 -8.63 -4.99
CA ASP A 257 20.72 -7.83 -5.34
C ASP A 257 20.38 -6.33 -5.54
N TYR A 258 19.17 -6.02 -6.02
CA TYR A 258 18.73 -4.62 -6.12
C TYR A 258 18.61 -3.94 -4.75
N PHE A 259 18.16 -4.66 -3.74
CA PHE A 259 18.10 -4.13 -2.37
C PHE A 259 19.51 -3.83 -1.84
N TRP A 260 20.41 -4.79 -1.93
CA TRP A 260 21.76 -4.65 -1.41
C TRP A 260 22.60 -3.62 -2.17
N LYS A 261 22.36 -3.44 -3.47
CA LYS A 261 22.96 -2.37 -4.29
C LYS A 261 22.76 -0.97 -3.70
N TYR A 262 21.55 -0.70 -3.19
CA TYR A 262 21.25 0.60 -2.57
C TYR A 262 21.57 0.61 -1.07
N ALA A 263 21.37 -0.49 -0.38
CA ALA A 263 21.61 -0.60 1.06
C ALA A 263 23.05 -0.25 1.44
N VAL A 264 24.03 -0.68 0.66
CA VAL A 264 25.48 -0.41 0.91
C VAL A 264 25.80 1.09 0.95
N ASN A 265 24.98 1.92 0.33
CA ASN A 265 25.14 3.38 0.30
C ASN A 265 24.29 4.10 1.36
N THR A 266 23.81 3.38 2.38
CA THR A 266 23.00 3.93 3.48
C THR A 266 23.73 3.76 4.82
N GLU A 267 23.37 4.61 5.81
CA GLU A 267 23.91 4.51 7.16
C GLU A 267 23.38 3.29 7.93
N VAL A 268 22.31 2.67 7.44
CA VAL A 268 21.67 1.50 8.05
C VAL A 268 22.23 0.17 7.56
N TYR A 269 23.22 0.18 6.65
CA TYR A 269 23.76 -1.02 6.03
C TYR A 269 24.22 -2.07 7.04
N ASN A 270 25.02 -1.65 8.04
CA ASN A 270 25.52 -2.57 9.05
C ASN A 270 24.39 -3.16 9.92
N ASP A 271 23.36 -2.37 10.22
CA ASP A 271 22.19 -2.84 10.96
C ASP A 271 21.42 -3.89 10.15
N LEU A 272 21.29 -3.69 8.83
CA LEU A 272 20.65 -4.65 7.91
C LEU A 272 21.44 -5.95 7.78
N ILE A 273 22.77 -5.88 7.70
CA ILE A 273 23.63 -7.07 7.70
C ILE A 273 23.51 -7.83 9.02
N ASN A 274 23.52 -7.11 10.15
CA ASN A 274 23.31 -7.74 11.47
C ASN A 274 21.93 -8.39 11.58
N MET A 275 20.88 -7.74 11.06
CA MET A 275 19.54 -8.31 11.01
C MET A 275 19.55 -9.63 10.25
N LYS A 276 20.13 -9.64 9.05
CA LYS A 276 20.23 -10.84 8.21
C LYS A 276 20.98 -11.98 8.91
N ASN A 277 22.13 -11.68 9.50
CA ASN A 277 22.95 -12.68 10.19
C ASN A 277 22.28 -13.27 11.42
N ASN A 278 21.38 -12.52 12.07
CA ASN A 278 20.67 -12.95 13.27
C ASN A 278 19.31 -13.59 12.97
N TYR A 279 18.88 -13.61 11.68
CA TYR A 279 17.61 -14.22 11.29
C TYR A 279 17.75 -15.74 11.24
N GLY A 280 17.37 -16.40 12.34
CA GLY A 280 17.63 -17.81 12.58
C GLY A 280 16.48 -18.75 12.14
N GLU A 281 16.66 -20.03 12.40
CA GLU A 281 15.66 -21.06 12.05
C GLU A 281 14.31 -20.86 12.77
N ALA A 282 14.32 -20.31 14.00
CA ALA A 282 13.10 -19.99 14.72
C ALA A 282 12.26 -18.89 14.03
N ASP A 283 12.95 -17.88 13.47
CA ASP A 283 12.30 -16.79 12.73
C ASP A 283 11.71 -17.31 11.42
N LYS A 284 12.47 -18.14 10.70
CA LYS A 284 12.04 -18.80 9.47
C LYS A 284 10.84 -19.73 9.70
N GLN A 285 10.82 -20.44 10.84
CA GLN A 285 9.68 -21.27 11.19
C GLN A 285 8.45 -20.41 11.48
N LYS A 286 8.61 -19.28 12.17
CA LYS A 286 7.53 -18.32 12.41
C LYS A 286 6.94 -17.77 11.10
N ASP A 287 7.77 -17.48 10.08
CA ASP A 287 7.28 -17.05 8.76
C ASP A 287 6.41 -18.13 8.11
N LYS A 288 6.86 -19.40 8.16
CA LYS A 288 6.08 -20.53 7.63
C LYS A 288 4.75 -20.69 8.36
N ASP A 289 4.76 -20.60 9.70
CA ASP A 289 3.55 -20.70 10.51
C ASP A 289 2.59 -19.53 10.20
N THR A 290 3.14 -18.33 10.01
CA THR A 290 2.35 -17.14 9.61
C THR A 290 1.66 -17.37 8.25
N TYR A 291 2.36 -17.94 7.27
CA TYR A 291 1.78 -18.26 5.98
C TYR A 291 0.67 -19.32 6.08
N VAL A 292 0.91 -20.41 6.83
CA VAL A 292 -0.09 -21.47 7.08
C VAL A 292 -1.34 -20.90 7.76
N ASN A 293 -1.15 -20.04 8.77
CA ASN A 293 -2.25 -19.37 9.47
C ASN A 293 -3.02 -18.43 8.54
N LEU A 294 -2.34 -17.76 7.62
CA LEU A 294 -2.99 -16.89 6.64
C LEU A 294 -3.86 -17.67 5.66
N VAL A 295 -3.38 -18.82 5.17
CA VAL A 295 -4.16 -19.74 4.32
C VAL A 295 -5.42 -20.20 5.06
N ALA A 296 -5.27 -20.73 6.28
CA ALA A 296 -6.40 -21.19 7.09
C ALA A 296 -7.41 -20.06 7.39
N LEU A 297 -6.91 -18.82 7.58
CA LEU A 297 -7.77 -17.66 7.78
C LEU A 297 -8.56 -17.32 6.52
N ALA A 298 -7.92 -17.33 5.34
CA ALA A 298 -8.59 -17.07 4.06
C ALA A 298 -9.68 -18.12 3.77
N GLU A 299 -9.40 -19.40 4.02
CA GLU A 299 -10.39 -20.48 3.91
C GLU A 299 -11.59 -20.24 4.83
N LYS A 300 -11.33 -19.91 6.09
CA LYS A 300 -12.37 -19.60 7.09
C LYS A 300 -13.24 -18.43 6.68
N GLU A 301 -12.62 -17.33 6.25
CA GLU A 301 -13.34 -16.12 5.82
C GLU A 301 -14.17 -16.36 4.54
N THR A 302 -13.70 -17.24 3.66
CA THR A 302 -14.39 -17.62 2.40
C THR A 302 -15.76 -18.25 2.63
N VAL A 303 -15.92 -19.05 3.69
CA VAL A 303 -17.16 -19.80 3.97
C VAL A 303 -18.11 -19.12 4.94
N LYS A 304 -17.80 -17.90 5.40
CA LYS A 304 -18.66 -17.15 6.33
C LYS A 304 -19.97 -16.76 5.66
N GLU A 305 -21.08 -17.11 6.30
CA GLU A 305 -22.44 -16.74 5.87
C GLU A 305 -22.73 -15.24 6.00
N ASP A 306 -22.06 -14.55 6.94
CA ASP A 306 -22.14 -13.12 7.19
C ASP A 306 -20.96 -12.34 6.57
N SER A 307 -20.33 -12.89 5.54
CA SER A 307 -19.29 -12.18 4.78
C SER A 307 -19.85 -10.88 4.17
N TYR A 308 -18.97 -9.94 3.86
CA TYR A 308 -19.36 -8.68 3.22
C TYR A 308 -20.16 -8.91 1.94
N PHE A 309 -19.68 -9.81 1.07
CA PHE A 309 -20.33 -10.09 -0.20
C PHE A 309 -21.71 -10.76 -0.01
N ASN A 310 -21.83 -11.76 0.88
CA ASN A 310 -23.10 -12.39 1.20
C ASN A 310 -24.11 -11.40 1.79
N SER A 311 -23.63 -10.46 2.61
CA SER A 311 -24.47 -9.39 3.16
C SER A 311 -24.99 -8.43 2.10
N LEU A 312 -24.20 -8.16 1.05
CA LEU A 312 -24.65 -7.37 -0.10
C LEU A 312 -25.71 -8.13 -0.91
N LEU A 313 -25.49 -9.41 -1.20
CA LEU A 313 -26.44 -10.23 -1.96
C LEU A 313 -27.80 -10.29 -1.27
N LYS A 314 -27.83 -10.54 0.06
CA LYS A 314 -29.07 -10.54 0.86
C LYS A 314 -29.81 -9.21 0.79
N LYS A 315 -29.11 -8.07 0.83
CA LYS A 315 -29.73 -6.74 0.70
C LYS A 315 -30.37 -6.53 -0.67
N THR A 316 -29.67 -6.94 -1.74
CA THR A 316 -30.19 -6.81 -3.11
C THR A 316 -31.41 -7.69 -3.34
N GLU A 317 -31.45 -8.90 -2.77
CA GLU A 317 -32.61 -9.79 -2.84
C GLU A 317 -33.84 -9.19 -2.13
N VAL A 318 -33.65 -8.57 -0.96
CA VAL A 318 -34.76 -7.90 -0.23
C VAL A 318 -35.29 -6.70 -1.02
N GLU A 319 -34.38 -5.84 -1.54
CA GLU A 319 -34.79 -4.67 -2.33
C GLU A 319 -35.55 -5.07 -3.62
N SER A 320 -35.16 -6.17 -4.27
CA SER A 320 -35.86 -6.67 -5.46
C SER A 320 -37.24 -7.27 -5.12
N ALA A 321 -37.35 -7.95 -3.98
CA ALA A 321 -38.61 -8.50 -3.52
C ALA A 321 -39.64 -7.42 -3.14
N ASP A 322 -39.17 -6.31 -2.53
CA ASP A 322 -40.01 -5.16 -2.20
C ASP A 322 -40.52 -4.44 -3.46
N PHE A 323 -39.68 -4.37 -4.52
CA PHE A 323 -40.07 -3.75 -5.79
C PHE A 323 -41.13 -4.57 -6.55
N ASP A 324 -41.01 -5.89 -6.53
CA ASP A 324 -42.03 -6.80 -7.13
C ASP A 324 -43.34 -6.80 -6.31
N GLY A 325 -43.28 -6.59 -5.00
CA GLY A 325 -44.43 -6.46 -4.13
C GLY A 325 -45.30 -5.22 -4.39
N ASP A 326 -44.65 -4.06 -4.64
CA ASP A 326 -45.35 -2.81 -4.97
C ASP A 326 -46.01 -2.81 -6.35
N SER A 327 -45.44 -3.54 -7.32
CA SER A 327 -46.04 -3.67 -8.67
C SER A 327 -47.31 -4.53 -8.71
N LEU A 328 -47.51 -5.41 -7.73
CA LEU A 328 -48.73 -6.24 -7.61
C LEU A 328 -49.88 -5.51 -6.88
N LEU A 329 -49.60 -4.45 -6.15
CA LEU A 329 -50.64 -3.65 -5.44
C LEU A 329 -51.30 -2.59 -6.32
N THR A 330 -50.76 -2.24 -7.48
CA THR A 330 -51.33 -1.22 -8.40
C THR A 330 -52.24 -1.78 -9.50
N CYS A 331 -52.47 -3.10 -9.54
CA CYS A 331 -53.39 -3.74 -10.53
C CYS A 331 -54.73 -4.18 -9.94
N ARG A 332 -55.19 -3.63 -8.81
CA ARG A 332 -56.56 -3.85 -8.28
C ARG A 332 -57.21 -2.51 -7.92
N ILE A 333 -57.70 -1.80 -8.92
CA ILE A 333 -58.88 -0.94 -8.84
C ILE A 333 -59.56 -0.96 -10.21
#